data_3987f0d0170bd33e16a9908daab0a49c
#
_entry.id   3987f0d0170bd33e16a9908daab0a49c
#
_cell.length_a   1.000
_cell.length_b   1.000
_cell.length_c   1.000
_cell.angle_alpha   90.00
_cell.angle_beta   90.00
_cell.angle_gamma   90.00
#
_symmetry.space_group_name_H-M   'P 1'
#
loop_
_entity.id
_entity.type
_entity.pdbx_description
1 polymer ?
#
loop_
_entity_poly.entity_id
_entity_poly.type
_entity_poly.pdbx_seq_one_letter_code
_entity_poly.pdbx_strand_id
1 'polypeptide(L)'
;MNISQEGLSLIKKFEGCELEAYKCAAGVLTIGYGSTKGVKEGDTITQKEADNLLLHEMNEYEGYINDSVTVDLKQNQFDALVAWTYNLGPTNLRESTLLKRLNGDDFADVPHQIRRWNKAGGKVLDGLIRRREAEALLFQGEPWENV
;
A
#
# COMPACT_ATOMS: atom_id res chain seq x y z
N MET A 1 13.11 -5.70 7.51
CA MET A 1 12.57 -6.42 6.35
C MET A 1 12.40 -5.49 5.16
N ASN A 2 12.38 -6.02 3.98
CA ASN A 2 12.12 -5.29 2.74
C ASN A 2 10.96 -5.94 2.00
N ILE A 3 10.24 -5.15 1.21
CA ILE A 3 9.12 -5.66 0.41
C ILE A 3 9.63 -6.63 -0.68
N SER A 4 8.85 -7.67 -0.95
CA SER A 4 9.16 -8.64 -2.02
C SER A 4 8.54 -8.23 -3.35
N GLN A 5 8.87 -8.97 -4.42
CA GLN A 5 8.26 -8.77 -5.74
C GLN A 5 6.75 -8.95 -5.71
N GLU A 6 6.26 -9.88 -4.90
CA GLU A 6 4.82 -10.11 -4.76
C GLU A 6 4.11 -8.89 -4.18
N GLY A 7 4.68 -8.28 -3.14
CA GLY A 7 4.15 -7.04 -2.56
C GLY A 7 4.17 -5.88 -3.55
N LEU A 8 5.26 -5.73 -4.30
CA LEU A 8 5.36 -4.72 -5.36
C LEU A 8 4.32 -4.95 -6.44
N SER A 9 4.09 -6.21 -6.84
CA SER A 9 3.09 -6.56 -7.86
C SER A 9 1.69 -6.17 -7.44
N LEU A 10 1.34 -6.36 -6.17
CA LEU A 10 0.05 -5.96 -5.64
C LEU A 10 -0.12 -4.44 -5.72
N ILE A 11 0.88 -3.69 -5.25
CA ILE A 11 0.85 -2.23 -5.30
C ILE A 11 0.68 -1.74 -6.74
N LYS A 12 1.48 -2.27 -7.67
CA LYS A 12 1.42 -1.90 -9.09
C LYS A 12 0.05 -2.16 -9.69
N LYS A 13 -0.57 -3.31 -9.36
CA LYS A 13 -1.89 -3.66 -9.87
C LYS A 13 -2.96 -2.64 -9.48
N PHE A 14 -2.95 -2.18 -8.23
CA PHE A 14 -4.00 -1.29 -7.73
C PHE A 14 -3.70 0.19 -7.92
N GLU A 15 -2.43 0.59 -7.97
CA GLU A 15 -2.07 1.99 -8.22
C GLU A 15 -2.19 2.36 -9.69
N GLY A 16 -1.93 1.43 -10.60
CA GLY A 16 -1.78 1.73 -12.02
C GLY A 16 -0.51 2.56 -12.27
N CYS A 17 -0.13 2.74 -13.53
CA CYS A 17 1.08 3.46 -13.88
C CYS A 17 0.78 4.51 -14.94
N GLU A 18 1.13 5.77 -14.65
CA GLU A 18 1.03 6.87 -15.59
C GLU A 18 2.42 7.42 -15.88
N LEU A 19 2.81 7.41 -17.14
CA LEU A 19 4.15 7.88 -17.55
C LEU A 19 4.22 9.39 -17.79
N GLU A 20 3.08 10.07 -17.79
CA GLU A 20 2.97 11.53 -17.89
C GLU A 20 2.28 12.07 -16.64
N ALA A 21 2.79 13.17 -16.10
CA ALA A 21 2.22 13.80 -14.92
C ALA A 21 0.76 14.19 -15.14
N TYR A 22 -0.08 13.90 -14.17
CA TYR A 22 -1.50 14.23 -14.17
C TYR A 22 -1.92 14.72 -12.79
N LYS A 23 -3.07 15.39 -12.72
CA LYS A 23 -3.65 15.75 -11.42
C LYS A 23 -4.57 14.64 -10.95
N CYS A 24 -4.31 14.11 -9.75
CA CYS A 24 -5.20 13.12 -9.14
C CYS A 24 -6.50 13.80 -8.68
N ALA A 25 -7.45 13.01 -8.17
CA ALA A 25 -8.74 13.52 -7.70
C ALA A 25 -8.62 14.64 -6.66
N ALA A 26 -7.54 14.64 -5.88
CA ALA A 26 -7.26 15.69 -4.89
C ALA A 26 -6.55 16.92 -5.49
N GLY A 27 -6.32 16.96 -6.81
CA GLY A 27 -5.65 18.07 -7.48
C GLY A 27 -4.14 18.08 -7.34
N VAL A 28 -3.53 17.00 -6.88
CA VAL A 28 -2.07 16.89 -6.69
C VAL A 28 -1.45 16.29 -7.95
N LEU A 29 -0.37 16.91 -8.45
CA LEU A 29 0.40 16.38 -9.58
C LEU A 29 1.04 15.06 -9.20
N THR A 30 0.77 14.03 -9.99
CA THR A 30 1.12 12.64 -9.71
C THR A 30 1.74 12.01 -10.96
N ILE A 31 2.68 11.09 -10.79
CA ILE A 31 3.32 10.36 -11.90
C ILE A 31 3.70 8.94 -11.43
N GLY A 32 3.88 8.04 -12.38
CA GLY A 32 4.27 6.65 -12.11
C GLY A 32 3.17 5.90 -11.38
N TYR A 33 3.52 5.26 -10.27
CA TYR A 33 2.58 4.48 -9.44
C TYR A 33 2.06 5.29 -8.25
N GLY A 34 1.79 6.56 -8.45
CA GLY A 34 1.27 7.41 -7.39
C GLY A 34 2.30 8.33 -6.75
N SER A 35 3.45 8.53 -7.38
CA SER A 35 4.50 9.41 -6.87
C SER A 35 4.10 10.87 -7.01
N THR A 36 4.30 11.66 -5.96
CA THR A 36 3.89 13.08 -5.93
C THR A 36 5.04 14.04 -5.65
N LYS A 37 6.16 13.57 -5.11
CA LYS A 37 7.29 14.44 -4.72
C LYS A 37 8.00 14.99 -5.95
N GLY A 38 8.10 16.34 -6.02
CA GLY A 38 8.82 17.01 -7.08
C GLY A 38 8.22 16.88 -8.47
N VAL A 39 6.99 16.43 -8.59
CA VAL A 39 6.31 16.27 -9.88
C VAL A 39 5.81 17.62 -10.38
N LYS A 40 6.14 17.94 -11.63
CA LYS A 40 5.75 19.18 -12.30
C LYS A 40 4.86 18.88 -13.49
N GLU A 41 4.00 19.82 -13.82
CA GLU A 41 3.16 19.71 -15.01
C GLU A 41 4.01 19.51 -16.26
N GLY A 42 3.64 18.53 -17.09
CA GLY A 42 4.37 18.18 -18.29
C GLY A 42 5.50 17.18 -18.10
N ASP A 43 5.80 16.76 -16.86
CA ASP A 43 6.82 15.76 -16.61
C ASP A 43 6.44 14.44 -17.26
N THR A 44 7.44 13.75 -17.85
CA THR A 44 7.30 12.40 -18.38
C THR A 44 8.43 11.53 -17.87
N ILE A 45 8.14 10.24 -17.67
CA ILE A 45 9.12 9.25 -17.26
C ILE A 45 8.96 7.99 -18.09
N THR A 46 10.01 7.16 -18.11
CA THR A 46 9.95 5.83 -18.71
C THR A 46 9.33 4.83 -17.74
N GLN A 47 8.95 3.66 -18.26
CA GLN A 47 8.46 2.57 -17.41
C GLN A 47 9.50 2.16 -16.37
N LYS A 48 10.76 2.09 -16.78
CA LYS A 48 11.87 1.77 -15.87
C LYS A 48 12.02 2.80 -14.76
N GLU A 49 11.87 4.08 -15.11
CA GLU A 49 11.92 5.16 -14.12
C GLU A 49 10.75 5.07 -13.14
N ALA A 50 9.54 4.73 -13.62
CA ALA A 50 8.38 4.51 -12.76
C ALA A 50 8.62 3.37 -11.78
N ASP A 51 9.17 2.25 -12.24
CA ASP A 51 9.51 1.10 -11.39
C ASP A 51 10.55 1.46 -10.34
N ASN A 52 11.58 2.22 -10.73
CA ASN A 52 12.62 2.67 -9.81
C ASN A 52 12.11 3.66 -8.78
N LEU A 53 11.21 4.57 -9.17
CA LEU A 53 10.57 5.50 -8.23
C LEU A 53 9.78 4.76 -7.16
N LEU A 54 9.00 3.78 -7.56
CA LEU A 54 8.22 2.98 -6.60
C LEU A 54 9.15 2.25 -5.64
N LEU A 55 10.18 1.59 -6.17
CA LEU A 55 11.13 0.85 -5.35
C LEU A 55 11.85 1.77 -4.35
N HIS A 56 12.22 2.96 -4.78
CA HIS A 56 12.86 3.95 -3.91
C HIS A 56 11.91 4.41 -2.79
N GLU A 57 10.65 4.67 -3.13
CA GLU A 57 9.64 5.11 -2.15
C GLU A 57 9.34 4.02 -1.11
N MET A 58 9.48 2.74 -1.47
CA MET A 58 9.27 1.64 -0.53
C MET A 58 10.18 1.72 0.69
N ASN A 59 11.37 2.31 0.57
CA ASN A 59 12.27 2.49 1.72
C ASN A 59 11.58 3.21 2.88
N GLU A 60 10.81 4.24 2.58
CA GLU A 60 10.07 5.00 3.60
C GLU A 60 9.00 4.13 4.26
N TYR A 61 8.21 3.43 3.46
CA TYR A 61 7.09 2.62 3.97
C TYR A 61 7.55 1.34 4.68
N GLU A 62 8.62 0.74 4.21
CA GLU A 62 9.30 -0.35 4.93
C GLU A 62 9.72 0.11 6.32
N GLY A 63 10.26 1.32 6.41
CA GLY A 63 10.66 1.93 7.68
C GLY A 63 9.48 2.09 8.64
N TYR A 64 8.33 2.54 8.16
CA TYR A 64 7.14 2.68 9.00
C TYR A 64 6.72 1.34 9.61
N ILE A 65 6.73 0.26 8.83
CA ILE A 65 6.38 -1.06 9.34
C ILE A 65 7.44 -1.58 10.30
N ASN A 66 8.71 -1.50 9.92
CA ASN A 66 9.81 -1.97 10.77
C ASN A 66 9.85 -1.25 12.13
N ASP A 67 9.51 0.05 12.16
CA ASP A 67 9.52 0.84 13.38
C ASP A 67 8.28 0.64 14.26
N SER A 68 7.13 0.34 13.64
CA SER A 68 5.84 0.30 14.35
C SER A 68 5.46 -1.10 14.83
N VAL A 69 5.88 -2.14 14.12
CA VAL A 69 5.52 -3.53 14.44
C VAL A 69 6.55 -4.13 15.39
N THR A 70 6.07 -4.67 16.51
CA THR A 70 6.91 -5.20 17.59
C THR A 70 6.96 -6.73 17.61
N VAL A 71 6.24 -7.39 16.69
CA VAL A 71 6.17 -8.85 16.56
C VAL A 71 6.85 -9.31 15.28
N ASP A 72 7.22 -10.58 15.21
CA ASP A 72 7.82 -11.15 14.01
C ASP A 72 6.78 -11.31 12.90
N LEU A 73 7.17 -10.95 11.66
CA LEU A 73 6.31 -11.05 10.50
C LEU A 73 6.89 -12.03 9.48
N LYS A 74 6.00 -12.75 8.80
CA LYS A 74 6.34 -13.47 7.57
C LYS A 74 6.42 -12.46 6.43
N GLN A 75 7.10 -12.82 5.33
CA GLN A 75 7.28 -11.94 4.19
C GLN A 75 5.94 -11.46 3.60
N ASN A 76 4.98 -12.36 3.43
CA ASN A 76 3.66 -12.00 2.91
C ASN A 76 2.91 -11.04 3.83
N GLN A 77 3.07 -11.20 5.13
CA GLN A 77 2.45 -10.30 6.12
C GLN A 77 3.07 -8.90 6.04
N PHE A 78 4.38 -8.84 5.96
CA PHE A 78 5.11 -7.58 5.79
C PHE A 78 4.67 -6.87 4.51
N ASP A 79 4.64 -7.59 3.39
CA ASP A 79 4.24 -7.06 2.08
C ASP A 79 2.83 -6.46 2.12
N ALA A 80 1.89 -7.16 2.73
CA ALA A 80 0.50 -6.69 2.84
C ALA A 80 0.41 -5.40 3.65
N LEU A 81 1.18 -5.30 4.74
CA LEU A 81 1.19 -4.11 5.60
C LEU A 81 1.83 -2.91 4.89
N VAL A 82 2.89 -3.14 4.13
CA VAL A 82 3.52 -2.08 3.33
C VAL A 82 2.53 -1.57 2.29
N ALA A 83 1.84 -2.47 1.57
CA ALA A 83 0.85 -2.09 0.55
C ALA A 83 -0.30 -1.29 1.16
N TRP A 84 -0.82 -1.73 2.30
CA TRP A 84 -1.88 -1.05 3.04
C TRP A 84 -1.44 0.37 3.46
N THR A 85 -0.25 0.48 4.03
CA THR A 85 0.29 1.74 4.52
C THR A 85 0.63 2.69 3.37
N TYR A 86 1.10 2.17 2.24
CA TYR A 86 1.35 2.98 1.05
C TYR A 86 0.09 3.70 0.58
N ASN A 87 -1.05 3.04 0.63
CA ASN A 87 -2.33 3.63 0.23
C ASN A 87 -2.91 4.57 1.31
N LEU A 88 -2.81 4.22 2.58
CA LEU A 88 -3.53 4.89 3.66
C LEU A 88 -2.67 5.83 4.51
N GLY A 89 -1.36 5.71 4.42
CA GLY A 89 -0.42 6.58 5.13
C GLY A 89 -0.02 6.10 6.52
N PRO A 90 1.12 6.60 7.03
CA PRO A 90 1.67 6.15 8.32
C PRO A 90 0.87 6.59 9.54
N THR A 91 0.15 7.72 9.46
CA THR A 91 -0.68 8.18 10.57
C THR A 91 -1.84 7.20 10.82
N ASN A 92 -2.50 6.75 9.74
CA ASN A 92 -3.54 5.75 9.85
C ASN A 92 -3.02 4.45 10.43
N LEU A 93 -1.82 4.02 10.02
CA LEU A 93 -1.18 2.82 10.59
C LEU A 93 -1.00 2.97 12.10
N ARG A 94 -0.38 4.05 12.55
CA ARG A 94 -0.06 4.26 13.96
C ARG A 94 -1.29 4.34 14.85
N GLU A 95 -2.38 4.89 14.33
CA GLU A 95 -3.63 5.08 15.07
C GLU A 95 -4.60 3.91 14.91
N SER A 96 -4.29 2.91 14.07
CA SER A 96 -5.21 1.85 13.72
C SER A 96 -5.40 0.80 14.80
N THR A 97 -6.60 0.24 14.85
CA THR A 97 -6.88 -0.97 15.62
C THR A 97 -6.07 -2.15 15.05
N LEU A 98 -5.83 -2.15 13.73
CA LEU A 98 -5.00 -3.13 13.05
C LEU A 98 -3.64 -3.29 13.74
N LEU A 99 -2.93 -2.19 13.94
CA LEU A 99 -1.60 -2.21 14.56
C LEU A 99 -1.67 -2.71 16.00
N LYS A 100 -2.68 -2.30 16.75
CA LYS A 100 -2.90 -2.76 18.12
C LYS A 100 -3.11 -4.26 18.19
N ARG A 101 -3.93 -4.81 17.31
CA ARG A 101 -4.19 -6.25 17.24
C ARG A 101 -2.93 -7.02 16.88
N LEU A 102 -2.23 -6.55 15.86
CA LEU A 102 -0.99 -7.17 15.40
C LEU A 102 0.07 -7.22 16.51
N ASN A 103 0.33 -6.08 17.15
CA ASN A 103 1.33 -5.99 18.23
C ASN A 103 0.88 -6.70 19.50
N GLY A 104 -0.42 -6.95 19.65
CA GLY A 104 -0.99 -7.80 20.70
C GLY A 104 -0.98 -9.29 20.35
N ASP A 105 -0.31 -9.67 19.26
CA ASP A 105 -0.19 -11.05 18.78
C ASP A 105 -1.51 -11.67 18.29
N ASP A 106 -2.50 -10.83 17.98
CA ASP A 106 -3.79 -11.27 17.42
C ASP A 106 -3.76 -11.22 15.89
N PHE A 107 -2.96 -12.08 15.29
CA PHE A 107 -2.78 -12.15 13.82
C PHE A 107 -4.07 -12.57 13.11
N ALA A 108 -4.92 -13.36 13.76
CA ALA A 108 -6.17 -13.85 13.17
C ALA A 108 -7.14 -12.73 12.86
N ASP A 109 -7.11 -11.62 13.62
CA ASP A 109 -8.00 -10.48 13.42
C ASP A 109 -7.47 -9.47 12.38
N VAL A 110 -6.20 -9.55 12.02
CA VAL A 110 -5.58 -8.56 11.12
C VAL A 110 -6.25 -8.50 9.74
N PRO A 111 -6.56 -9.61 9.05
CA PRO A 111 -7.28 -9.54 7.78
C PRO A 111 -8.61 -8.81 7.88
N HIS A 112 -9.36 -9.02 8.95
CA HIS A 112 -10.61 -8.28 9.20
C HIS A 112 -10.34 -6.79 9.36
N GLN A 113 -9.33 -6.42 10.11
CA GLN A 113 -8.96 -5.02 10.30
C GLN A 113 -8.51 -4.36 8.99
N ILE A 114 -7.80 -5.08 8.14
CA ILE A 114 -7.42 -4.59 6.80
C ILE A 114 -8.68 -4.25 6.00
N ARG A 115 -9.66 -5.16 5.95
CA ARG A 115 -10.88 -5.02 5.14
C ARG A 115 -11.76 -3.85 5.55
N ARG A 116 -11.64 -3.35 6.76
CA ARG A 116 -12.46 -2.23 7.26
C ARG A 116 -12.16 -0.91 6.54
N TRP A 117 -11.01 -0.76 5.92
CA TRP A 117 -10.54 0.50 5.32
C TRP A 117 -10.94 0.61 3.86
N ASN A 118 -12.24 0.62 3.59
CA ASN A 118 -12.80 0.59 2.24
C ASN A 118 -13.56 1.87 1.86
N LYS A 119 -13.35 2.96 2.60
CA LYS A 119 -14.06 4.22 2.37
C LYS A 119 -13.10 5.33 1.96
N ALA A 120 -13.59 6.22 1.09
CA ALA A 120 -12.94 7.50 0.81
C ALA A 120 -14.02 8.58 0.78
N GLY A 121 -13.76 9.72 1.43
CA GLY A 121 -14.76 10.79 1.55
C GLY A 121 -16.06 10.32 2.21
N GLY A 122 -15.97 9.36 3.13
CA GLY A 122 -17.13 8.80 3.85
C GLY A 122 -17.95 7.79 3.06
N LYS A 123 -17.57 7.46 1.83
CA LYS A 123 -18.28 6.51 0.96
C LYS A 123 -17.47 5.23 0.76
N VAL A 124 -18.16 4.08 0.76
CA VAL A 124 -17.57 2.79 0.38
C VAL A 124 -17.35 2.80 -1.13
N LEU A 125 -16.12 2.46 -1.56
CA LEU A 125 -15.75 2.39 -2.97
C LEU A 125 -15.36 0.97 -3.35
N ASP A 126 -15.90 0.48 -4.49
CA ASP A 126 -15.63 -0.88 -4.98
C ASP A 126 -14.14 -1.13 -5.18
N GLY A 127 -13.40 -0.16 -5.70
CA GLY A 127 -11.95 -0.27 -5.87
C GLY A 127 -11.20 -0.48 -4.56
N LEU A 128 -11.65 0.19 -3.49
CA LEU A 128 -11.07 0.02 -2.16
C LEU A 128 -11.45 -1.31 -1.53
N ILE A 129 -12.67 -1.78 -1.72
CA ILE A 129 -13.09 -3.12 -1.28
C ILE A 129 -12.15 -4.17 -1.90
N ARG A 130 -11.93 -4.09 -3.21
CA ARG A 130 -11.07 -5.03 -3.93
C ARG A 130 -9.62 -4.97 -3.47
N ARG A 131 -9.09 -3.77 -3.29
CA ARG A 131 -7.72 -3.59 -2.82
C ARG A 131 -7.53 -4.16 -1.42
N ARG A 132 -8.43 -3.84 -0.51
CA ARG A 132 -8.39 -4.38 0.86
C ARG A 132 -8.50 -5.90 0.88
N GLU A 133 -9.34 -6.46 0.01
CA GLU A 133 -9.47 -7.92 -0.11
C GLU A 133 -8.15 -8.55 -0.57
N ALA A 134 -7.50 -7.98 -1.57
CA ALA A 134 -6.21 -8.48 -2.05
C ALA A 134 -5.13 -8.41 -0.94
N GLU A 135 -5.06 -7.29 -0.22
CA GLU A 135 -4.12 -7.12 0.88
C GLU A 135 -4.38 -8.12 2.01
N ALA A 136 -5.64 -8.34 2.36
CA ALA A 136 -6.00 -9.31 3.39
C ALA A 136 -5.64 -10.74 2.97
N LEU A 137 -5.90 -11.10 1.72
CA LEU A 137 -5.53 -12.42 1.18
C LEU A 137 -4.01 -12.60 1.19
N LEU A 138 -3.26 -11.60 0.76
CA LEU A 138 -1.80 -11.66 0.81
C LEU A 138 -1.30 -11.85 2.24
N PHE A 139 -1.86 -11.14 3.21
CA PHE A 139 -1.52 -11.31 4.61
C PHE A 139 -1.77 -12.75 5.08
N GLN A 140 -2.83 -13.37 4.61
CA GLN A 140 -3.18 -14.74 4.96
C GLN A 140 -2.36 -15.80 4.20
N GLY A 141 -1.54 -15.40 3.23
CA GLY A 141 -0.81 -16.32 2.36
C GLY A 141 -1.68 -16.98 1.31
N GLU A 142 -2.80 -16.36 0.96
CA GLU A 142 -3.75 -16.86 -0.03
C GLU A 142 -3.58 -16.16 -1.39
N PRO A 143 -3.99 -16.80 -2.49
CA PRO A 143 -3.93 -16.16 -3.81
C PRO A 143 -4.78 -14.88 -3.85
N TRP A 144 -4.20 -13.80 -4.33
CA TRP A 144 -4.83 -12.48 -4.38
C TRP A 144 -4.93 -11.93 -5.81
N GLU A 145 -4.25 -12.53 -6.77
CA GLU A 145 -4.05 -11.96 -8.11
C GLU A 145 -5.34 -11.82 -8.92
N ASN A 146 -6.35 -12.60 -8.58
CA ASN A 146 -7.64 -12.61 -9.28
C ASN A 146 -8.67 -11.64 -8.68
N VAL A 147 -8.29 -10.89 -7.67
CA VAL A 147 -9.19 -9.91 -7.05
C VAL A 147 -9.45 -8.72 -7.96
#